data_2f334e12d93543fd9ef8a67b6bb03733
#
_entry.id   2f334e12d93543fd9ef8a67b6bb03733
#
_cell.length_a   1.000
_cell.length_b   1.000
_cell.length_c   1.000
_cell.angle_alpha   90.00
_cell.angle_beta   90.00
_cell.angle_gamma   90.00
#
_symmetry.space_group_name_H-M   'P 1'
#
loop_
_entity.id
_entity.type
_entity.pdbx_description
1 polymer ?
#
loop_
_entity_poly.entity_id
_entity_poly.type
_entity_poly.pdbx_seq_one_letter_code
_entity_poly.pdbx_strand_id
1 'polypeptide(L)'
;MGAVQSDSDDIKYRIDSYNRYGIDGLAGKLYTNYIVGKISNDELNYGLQKIFAKLISTKMGRVVPIENNNGSPYVDSGNAGLITVLILLDPEKYKDIIIELADSLQFEFAQRPGYFNGMLGVAEVLLNVYSQIYKKDDYLFYAEKLLLNTSFYVEHRLVEKEQFIQVFNHYIEVINESTGK
;
A
#
# COMPACT_ATOMS: atom_id res chain seq x y z
N MET A 1 28.01 -22.06 22.18
CA MET A 1 27.87 -21.15 21.03
C MET A 1 26.61 -21.58 20.28
N GLY A 2 25.47 -20.93 20.54
CA GLY A 2 24.23 -21.19 19.82
C GLY A 2 24.31 -20.48 18.47
N ALA A 3 24.10 -21.23 17.38
CA ALA A 3 23.99 -20.66 16.05
C ALA A 3 22.78 -19.73 16.06
N VAL A 4 23.00 -18.47 15.74
CA VAL A 4 21.95 -17.52 15.41
C VAL A 4 21.33 -18.02 14.10
N GLN A 5 20.19 -18.70 14.20
CA GLN A 5 19.38 -19.07 13.05
C GLN A 5 19.01 -17.77 12.34
N SER A 6 19.40 -17.58 11.07
CA SER A 6 19.24 -16.32 10.40
C SER A 6 17.75 -16.03 10.13
N ASP A 7 17.32 -14.77 10.33
CA ASP A 7 15.96 -14.30 10.03
C ASP A 7 15.53 -14.60 8.57
N SER A 8 16.50 -14.81 7.66
CA SER A 8 16.27 -15.22 6.28
C SER A 8 15.65 -16.62 6.15
N ASP A 9 16.07 -17.58 6.99
CA ASP A 9 15.47 -18.92 7.01
C ASP A 9 14.01 -18.85 7.51
N ASP A 10 13.70 -17.97 8.45
CA ASP A 10 12.36 -17.79 8.99
C ASP A 10 11.38 -17.25 7.93
N ILE A 11 11.81 -16.33 7.07
CA ILE A 11 10.98 -15.82 5.97
C ILE A 11 10.73 -16.90 4.93
N LYS A 12 11.76 -17.65 4.54
CA LYS A 12 11.68 -18.67 3.50
C LYS A 12 10.74 -19.83 3.88
N TYR A 13 10.76 -20.24 5.16
CA TYR A 13 9.92 -21.34 5.66
C TYR A 13 8.49 -20.91 6.04
N ARG A 14 8.27 -19.60 6.32
CA ARG A 14 6.96 -19.09 6.78
C ARG A 14 6.20 -18.27 5.75
N ILE A 15 6.73 -18.12 4.54
CA ILE A 15 6.13 -17.25 3.50
C ILE A 15 4.67 -17.63 3.18
N ASP A 16 4.35 -18.92 3.26
CA ASP A 16 2.99 -19.42 2.98
C ASP A 16 2.03 -19.28 4.18
N SER A 17 2.54 -18.98 5.38
CA SER A 17 1.73 -18.78 6.59
C SER A 17 1.28 -17.33 6.79
N TYR A 18 1.73 -16.39 5.95
CA TYR A 18 1.32 -15.00 6.05
C TYR A 18 -0.10 -14.80 5.49
N ASN A 19 -0.93 -14.13 6.27
CA ASN A 19 -2.28 -13.70 5.92
C ASN A 19 -2.43 -12.19 5.75
N ARG A 20 -1.32 -11.43 5.86
CA ARG A 20 -1.25 -9.98 5.62
C ARG A 20 -0.11 -9.68 4.65
N TYR A 21 -0.33 -8.75 3.74
CA TYR A 21 0.60 -8.48 2.64
C TYR A 21 1.02 -7.01 2.53
N GLY A 22 0.50 -6.13 3.37
CA GLY A 22 0.87 -4.72 3.44
C GLY A 22 2.18 -4.47 4.22
N ILE A 23 2.31 -3.25 4.77
CA ILE A 23 3.52 -2.83 5.50
C ILE A 23 3.76 -3.66 6.76
N ASP A 24 2.69 -4.01 7.51
CA ASP A 24 2.78 -4.88 8.69
C ASP A 24 2.75 -6.38 8.33
N GLY A 25 2.73 -6.69 7.04
CA GLY A 25 2.68 -8.03 6.51
C GLY A 25 3.98 -8.49 5.85
N LEU A 26 3.82 -9.44 4.91
CA LEU A 26 4.96 -10.04 4.21
C LEU A 26 5.74 -9.02 3.38
N ALA A 27 5.06 -8.08 2.68
CA ALA A 27 5.75 -7.11 1.84
C ALA A 27 6.67 -6.19 2.66
N GLY A 28 6.18 -5.65 3.78
CA GLY A 28 7.00 -4.81 4.65
C GLY A 28 8.16 -5.56 5.29
N LYS A 29 7.98 -6.84 5.67
CA LYS A 29 9.08 -7.68 6.17
C LYS A 29 10.15 -7.95 5.11
N LEU A 30 9.75 -8.26 3.88
CA LEU A 30 10.66 -8.44 2.77
C LEU A 30 11.47 -7.16 2.51
N TYR A 31 10.79 -6.02 2.43
CA TYR A 31 11.41 -4.71 2.26
C TYR A 31 12.42 -4.41 3.36
N THR A 32 12.01 -4.50 4.62
CA THR A 32 12.87 -4.20 5.77
C THR A 32 14.11 -5.08 5.79
N ASN A 33 13.96 -6.40 5.59
CA ASN A 33 15.11 -7.31 5.58
C ASN A 33 16.04 -7.09 4.40
N TYR A 34 15.51 -6.70 3.24
CA TYR A 34 16.30 -6.33 2.08
C TYR A 34 17.13 -5.07 2.33
N ILE A 35 16.52 -3.99 2.84
CA ILE A 35 17.19 -2.72 3.10
C ILE A 35 18.32 -2.85 4.14
N VAL A 36 18.12 -3.70 5.17
CA VAL A 36 19.17 -3.94 6.18
C VAL A 36 20.16 -5.03 5.77
N GLY A 37 20.08 -5.56 4.54
CA GLY A 37 21.01 -6.56 3.99
C GLY A 37 20.88 -7.96 4.57
N LYS A 38 19.75 -8.32 5.18
CA LYS A 38 19.50 -9.67 5.72
C LYS A 38 19.05 -10.67 4.66
N ILE A 39 18.46 -10.20 3.57
CA ILE A 39 18.10 -11.02 2.41
C ILE A 39 18.69 -10.43 1.12
N SER A 40 18.98 -11.29 0.17
CA SER A 40 19.46 -10.94 -1.16
C SER A 40 18.32 -10.41 -2.06
N ASN A 41 18.69 -9.81 -3.20
CA ASN A 41 17.72 -9.42 -4.22
C ASN A 41 16.93 -10.62 -4.78
N ASP A 42 17.54 -11.78 -4.90
CA ASP A 42 16.85 -12.99 -5.38
C ASP A 42 15.81 -13.48 -4.37
N GLU A 43 16.11 -13.44 -3.08
CA GLU A 43 15.18 -13.79 -2.02
C GLU A 43 14.02 -12.79 -1.92
N LEU A 44 14.30 -11.50 -2.06
CA LEU A 44 13.27 -10.45 -2.17
C LEU A 44 12.34 -10.74 -3.37
N ASN A 45 12.90 -10.93 -4.56
CA ASN A 45 12.11 -11.21 -5.76
C ASN A 45 11.29 -12.50 -5.62
N TYR A 46 11.86 -13.55 -5.05
CA TYR A 46 11.12 -14.79 -4.76
C TYR A 46 9.92 -14.52 -3.83
N GLY A 47 10.12 -13.77 -2.75
CA GLY A 47 9.07 -13.41 -1.81
C GLY A 47 7.96 -12.59 -2.46
N LEU A 48 8.31 -11.59 -3.27
CA LEU A 48 7.34 -10.77 -4.01
C LEU A 48 6.55 -11.62 -5.03
N GLN A 49 7.20 -12.54 -5.75
CA GLN A 49 6.50 -13.46 -6.67
C GLN A 49 5.49 -14.34 -5.95
N LYS A 50 5.78 -14.78 -4.72
CA LYS A 50 4.81 -15.52 -3.89
C LYS A 50 3.59 -14.66 -3.51
N ILE A 51 3.79 -13.37 -3.24
CA ILE A 51 2.68 -12.43 -3.02
C ILE A 51 1.86 -12.29 -4.31
N PHE A 52 2.52 -12.02 -5.44
CA PHE A 52 1.85 -11.81 -6.73
C PHE A 52 1.04 -13.03 -7.19
N ALA A 53 1.53 -14.24 -6.92
CA ALA A 53 0.83 -15.48 -7.22
C ALA A 53 -0.46 -15.67 -6.40
N LYS A 54 -0.59 -15.00 -5.24
CA LYS A 54 -1.79 -15.06 -4.40
C LYS A 54 -2.82 -13.97 -4.73
N LEU A 55 -2.48 -12.96 -5.55
CA LEU A 55 -3.39 -11.88 -5.91
C LEU A 55 -4.64 -12.41 -6.62
N ILE A 56 -5.79 -11.92 -6.18
CA ILE A 56 -7.10 -12.27 -6.76
C ILE A 56 -7.48 -11.20 -7.78
N SER A 57 -7.77 -11.62 -9.01
CA SER A 57 -8.29 -10.73 -10.05
C SER A 57 -9.76 -10.39 -9.79
N THR A 58 -10.10 -9.13 -9.87
CA THR A 58 -11.46 -8.60 -9.74
C THR A 58 -11.80 -7.77 -10.99
N LYS A 59 -13.04 -7.29 -11.07
CA LYS A 59 -13.44 -6.37 -12.17
C LYS A 59 -12.75 -5.00 -12.10
N MET A 60 -12.24 -4.63 -10.92
CA MET A 60 -11.62 -3.33 -10.66
C MET A 60 -10.11 -3.42 -10.46
N GLY A 61 -9.46 -4.52 -10.86
CA GLY A 61 -8.03 -4.71 -10.66
C GLY A 61 -7.72 -5.95 -9.81
N ARG A 62 -6.53 -5.98 -9.18
CA ARG A 62 -6.09 -7.11 -8.36
C ARG A 62 -6.07 -6.75 -6.88
N VAL A 63 -6.40 -7.72 -6.04
CA VAL A 63 -6.43 -7.53 -4.58
C VAL A 63 -5.60 -8.59 -3.87
N VAL A 64 -4.92 -8.19 -2.79
CA VAL A 64 -4.30 -9.14 -1.86
C VAL A 64 -5.40 -9.84 -1.06
N PRO A 65 -5.38 -11.18 -0.95
CA PRO A 65 -6.34 -11.89 -0.12
C PRO A 65 -6.09 -11.63 1.36
N ILE A 66 -7.16 -11.56 2.13
CA ILE A 66 -7.17 -11.72 3.59
C ILE A 66 -8.02 -12.93 3.96
N GLU A 67 -8.20 -13.19 5.23
CA GLU A 67 -9.07 -14.28 5.70
C GLU A 67 -10.41 -14.29 4.97
N ASN A 68 -10.85 -15.49 4.53
CA ASN A 68 -12.06 -15.71 3.74
C ASN A 68 -12.07 -15.12 2.31
N ASN A 69 -10.89 -14.96 1.68
CA ASN A 69 -10.75 -14.44 0.31
C ASN A 69 -11.31 -13.02 0.08
N ASN A 70 -11.50 -12.24 1.13
CA ASN A 70 -11.79 -10.82 1.00
C ASN A 70 -10.49 -10.04 0.79
N GLY A 71 -10.51 -9.00 -0.04
CA GLY A 71 -9.36 -8.11 -0.22
C GLY A 71 -9.23 -7.11 0.92
N SER A 72 -8.01 -6.73 1.30
CA SER A 72 -7.74 -5.57 2.15
C SER A 72 -7.23 -4.41 1.32
N PRO A 73 -7.85 -3.21 1.39
CA PRO A 73 -7.34 -2.02 0.71
C PRO A 73 -6.24 -1.29 1.50
N TYR A 74 -6.07 -1.57 2.79
CA TYR A 74 -5.35 -0.71 3.73
C TYR A 74 -3.82 -0.85 3.66
N VAL A 75 -3.13 0.14 4.27
CA VAL A 75 -1.66 0.23 4.29
C VAL A 75 -1.05 -0.87 5.17
N ASP A 76 -1.63 -1.15 6.32
CA ASP A 76 -1.12 -2.16 7.25
C ASP A 76 -1.13 -3.58 6.66
N SER A 77 -2.21 -3.96 5.99
CA SER A 77 -2.49 -5.36 5.68
C SER A 77 -2.70 -5.68 4.20
N GLY A 78 -2.91 -4.65 3.35
CA GLY A 78 -3.49 -4.85 2.03
C GLY A 78 -2.78 -4.15 0.88
N ASN A 79 -3.58 -3.84 -0.15
CA ASN A 79 -3.10 -3.30 -1.42
C ASN A 79 -2.32 -2.00 -1.28
N ALA A 80 -2.80 -1.04 -0.48
CA ALA A 80 -2.12 0.23 -0.30
C ALA A 80 -0.71 0.03 0.29
N GLY A 81 -0.54 -0.86 1.26
CA GLY A 81 0.77 -1.16 1.81
C GLY A 81 1.69 -1.91 0.85
N LEU A 82 1.16 -2.83 0.04
CA LEU A 82 1.95 -3.50 -0.99
C LEU A 82 2.40 -2.49 -2.06
N ILE A 83 1.52 -1.61 -2.53
CA ILE A 83 1.86 -0.53 -3.48
C ILE A 83 2.98 0.34 -2.91
N THR A 84 2.88 0.77 -1.65
CA THR A 84 3.91 1.58 -0.98
C THR A 84 5.27 0.89 -1.03
N VAL A 85 5.33 -0.41 -0.70
CA VAL A 85 6.58 -1.18 -0.75
C VAL A 85 7.13 -1.27 -2.17
N LEU A 86 6.28 -1.50 -3.18
CA LEU A 86 6.71 -1.60 -4.57
C LEU A 86 7.26 -0.27 -5.12
N ILE A 87 6.63 0.86 -4.75
CA ILE A 87 7.14 2.20 -5.10
C ILE A 87 8.50 2.45 -4.45
N LEU A 88 8.68 2.09 -3.17
CA LEU A 88 9.95 2.27 -2.46
C LEU A 88 11.09 1.37 -3.00
N LEU A 89 10.76 0.22 -3.57
CA LEU A 89 11.74 -0.70 -4.16
C LEU A 89 12.18 -0.26 -5.55
N ASP A 90 11.24 -0.14 -6.48
CA ASP A 90 11.50 0.24 -7.88
C ASP A 90 10.16 0.52 -8.60
N PRO A 91 9.73 1.79 -8.69
CA PRO A 91 8.44 2.15 -9.26
C PRO A 91 8.30 1.79 -10.74
N GLU A 92 9.38 1.88 -11.53
CA GLU A 92 9.33 1.54 -12.96
C GLU A 92 9.25 0.02 -13.18
N LYS A 93 10.01 -0.76 -12.43
CA LYS A 93 10.00 -2.23 -12.51
C LYS A 93 8.63 -2.81 -12.18
N TYR A 94 7.93 -2.21 -11.22
CA TYR A 94 6.66 -2.73 -10.71
C TYR A 94 5.44 -1.94 -11.21
N LYS A 95 5.60 -1.07 -12.19
CA LYS A 95 4.56 -0.16 -12.69
C LYS A 95 3.23 -0.84 -12.98
N ASP A 96 3.24 -1.90 -13.78
CA ASP A 96 2.01 -2.56 -14.21
C ASP A 96 1.24 -3.16 -13.02
N ILE A 97 1.94 -3.83 -12.11
CA ILE A 97 1.31 -4.42 -10.93
C ILE A 97 0.82 -3.35 -9.95
N ILE A 98 1.53 -2.21 -9.84
CA ILE A 98 1.09 -1.06 -9.04
C ILE A 98 -0.24 -0.51 -9.59
N ILE A 99 -0.36 -0.35 -10.90
CA ILE A 99 -1.59 0.12 -11.54
C ILE A 99 -2.75 -0.85 -11.28
N GLU A 100 -2.54 -2.16 -11.49
CA GLU A 100 -3.57 -3.17 -11.25
C GLU A 100 -4.05 -3.20 -9.78
N LEU A 101 -3.14 -3.00 -8.83
CA LEU A 101 -3.48 -2.91 -7.41
C LEU A 101 -4.21 -1.61 -7.07
N ALA A 102 -3.75 -0.47 -7.63
CA ALA A 102 -4.35 0.85 -7.41
C ALA A 102 -5.77 0.96 -8.00
N ASP A 103 -6.04 0.31 -9.13
CA ASP A 103 -7.37 0.27 -9.71
C ASP A 103 -8.41 -0.34 -8.75
N SER A 104 -8.01 -1.28 -7.90
CA SER A 104 -8.89 -1.86 -6.88
C SER A 104 -9.13 -0.94 -5.67
N LEU A 105 -8.39 0.16 -5.55
CA LEU A 105 -8.54 1.17 -4.49
C LEU A 105 -9.51 2.30 -4.86
N GLN A 106 -10.17 2.22 -6.00
CA GLN A 106 -11.13 3.20 -6.49
C GLN A 106 -12.49 3.07 -5.80
N PHE A 107 -12.57 3.53 -4.55
CA PHE A 107 -13.80 3.58 -3.77
C PHE A 107 -13.91 4.91 -3.02
N GLU A 108 -15.13 5.35 -2.74
CA GLU A 108 -15.37 6.66 -2.13
C GLU A 108 -15.38 6.62 -0.60
N PHE A 109 -15.61 5.47 0.01
CA PHE A 109 -15.79 5.33 1.44
C PHE A 109 -15.33 3.96 1.97
N ALA A 110 -14.77 3.94 3.17
CA ALA A 110 -14.52 2.75 3.97
C ALA A 110 -14.83 3.02 5.46
N GLN A 111 -15.06 1.96 6.22
CA GLN A 111 -15.48 2.07 7.62
C GLN A 111 -14.43 2.72 8.54
N ARG A 112 -13.15 2.59 8.19
CA ARG A 112 -12.04 3.06 9.01
C ARG A 112 -11.44 4.32 8.42
N PRO A 113 -11.29 5.41 9.19
CA PRO A 113 -10.78 6.67 8.66
C PRO A 113 -9.26 6.82 8.75
N GLY A 114 -8.56 6.02 9.58
CA GLY A 114 -7.15 6.20 9.93
C GLY A 114 -6.16 6.04 8.76
N TYR A 115 -4.87 6.29 9.06
CA TYR A 115 -3.81 6.21 8.06
C TYR A 115 -3.44 4.75 7.74
N PHE A 116 -3.03 3.95 8.73
CA PHE A 116 -2.55 2.59 8.48
C PHE A 116 -3.66 1.62 8.09
N ASN A 117 -4.83 1.75 8.69
CA ASN A 117 -5.95 0.83 8.53
C ASN A 117 -7.23 1.53 8.05
N GLY A 118 -7.12 2.58 7.24
CA GLY A 118 -8.28 3.37 6.86
C GLY A 118 -8.11 4.19 5.59
N MET A 119 -9.10 5.06 5.36
CA MET A 119 -9.27 5.89 4.16
C MET A 119 -8.11 6.84 3.93
N LEU A 120 -7.54 7.42 4.99
CA LEU A 120 -6.48 8.42 4.88
C LEU A 120 -5.22 7.85 4.22
N GLY A 121 -4.81 6.65 4.62
CA GLY A 121 -3.64 6.01 4.01
C GLY A 121 -3.89 5.53 2.58
N VAL A 122 -5.13 5.13 2.26
CA VAL A 122 -5.50 4.79 0.88
C VAL A 122 -5.46 6.04 -0.02
N ALA A 123 -5.97 7.19 0.47
CA ALA A 123 -5.88 8.46 -0.24
C ALA A 123 -4.43 8.84 -0.55
N GLU A 124 -3.54 8.75 0.44
CA GLU A 124 -2.11 9.03 0.26
C GLU A 124 -1.47 8.14 -0.81
N VAL A 125 -1.79 6.84 -0.80
CA VAL A 125 -1.24 5.91 -1.80
C VAL A 125 -1.76 6.22 -3.21
N LEU A 126 -3.04 6.57 -3.38
CA LEU A 126 -3.57 6.98 -4.68
C LEU A 126 -2.90 8.27 -5.20
N LEU A 127 -2.58 9.24 -4.31
CA LEU A 127 -1.81 10.43 -4.67
C LEU A 127 -0.39 10.08 -5.12
N ASN A 128 0.29 9.17 -4.41
CA ASN A 128 1.62 8.69 -4.79
C ASN A 128 1.59 7.98 -6.16
N VAL A 129 0.58 7.13 -6.41
CA VAL A 129 0.44 6.47 -7.72
C VAL A 129 0.18 7.48 -8.82
N TYR A 130 -0.69 8.46 -8.59
CA TYR A 130 -0.97 9.51 -9.56
C TYR A 130 0.27 10.33 -9.92
N SER A 131 1.03 10.77 -8.90
CA SER A 131 2.18 11.65 -9.10
C SER A 131 3.42 10.93 -9.66
N GLN A 132 3.67 9.68 -9.25
CA GLN A 132 4.95 9.00 -9.52
C GLN A 132 4.84 7.88 -10.57
N ILE A 133 3.65 7.29 -10.76
CA ILE A 133 3.49 6.07 -11.56
C ILE A 133 2.68 6.34 -12.83
N TYR A 134 1.44 6.79 -12.66
CA TYR A 134 0.50 6.96 -13.77
C TYR A 134 -0.56 8.01 -13.45
N LYS A 135 -0.56 9.11 -14.22
CA LYS A 135 -1.52 10.22 -14.10
C LYS A 135 -2.89 9.81 -14.65
N LYS A 136 -3.67 9.11 -13.83
CA LYS A 136 -5.05 8.73 -14.11
C LYS A 136 -5.96 9.56 -13.22
N ASP A 137 -6.82 10.39 -13.81
CA ASP A 137 -7.69 11.33 -13.08
C ASP A 137 -8.58 10.64 -12.03
N ASP A 138 -8.96 9.39 -12.27
CA ASP A 138 -9.70 8.59 -11.30
C ASP A 138 -8.97 8.47 -9.96
N TYR A 139 -7.63 8.32 -9.95
CA TYR A 139 -6.88 8.20 -8.69
C TYR A 139 -6.97 9.49 -7.87
N LEU A 140 -6.87 10.64 -8.54
CA LEU A 140 -7.02 11.93 -7.89
C LEU A 140 -8.45 12.14 -7.38
N PHE A 141 -9.45 11.77 -8.19
CA PHE A 141 -10.86 11.85 -7.80
C PHE A 141 -11.17 11.01 -6.55
N TYR A 142 -10.73 9.75 -6.52
CA TYR A 142 -10.99 8.89 -5.36
C TYR A 142 -10.18 9.30 -4.13
N ALA A 143 -8.94 9.80 -4.30
CA ALA A 143 -8.17 10.38 -3.20
C ALA A 143 -8.91 11.58 -2.56
N GLU A 144 -9.45 12.50 -3.38
CA GLU A 144 -10.27 13.61 -2.90
C GLU A 144 -11.51 13.14 -2.12
N LYS A 145 -12.25 12.16 -2.64
CA LYS A 145 -13.42 11.60 -1.96
C LYS A 145 -13.08 11.00 -0.59
N LEU A 146 -11.99 10.25 -0.52
CA LEU A 146 -11.52 9.66 0.74
C LEU A 146 -11.08 10.74 1.74
N LEU A 147 -10.40 11.81 1.29
CA LEU A 147 -10.04 12.95 2.14
C LEU A 147 -11.27 13.69 2.66
N LEU A 148 -12.25 14.00 1.81
CA LEU A 148 -13.48 14.63 2.19
C LEU A 148 -14.24 13.81 3.25
N ASN A 149 -14.35 12.50 3.05
CA ASN A 149 -14.98 11.62 4.03
C ASN A 149 -14.16 11.52 5.32
N THR A 150 -12.82 11.55 5.25
CA THR A 150 -11.97 11.53 6.45
C THR A 150 -12.06 12.80 7.26
N SER A 151 -12.27 13.98 6.64
CA SER A 151 -12.35 15.27 7.33
C SER A 151 -13.42 15.30 8.44
N PHE A 152 -14.56 14.65 8.22
CA PHE A 152 -15.59 14.46 9.23
C PHE A 152 -15.06 13.79 10.51
N TYR A 153 -14.21 12.79 10.36
CA TYR A 153 -13.63 12.05 11.50
C TYR A 153 -12.54 12.85 12.22
N VAL A 154 -11.85 13.76 11.52
CA VAL A 154 -10.90 14.71 12.13
C VAL A 154 -11.64 15.68 13.04
N GLU A 155 -12.77 16.25 12.59
CA GLU A 155 -13.61 17.15 13.39
C GLU A 155 -14.11 16.48 14.68
N HIS A 156 -14.36 15.16 14.62
CA HIS A 156 -14.81 14.37 15.76
C HIS A 156 -13.66 13.72 16.56
N ARG A 157 -12.39 14.09 16.27
CA ARG A 157 -11.16 13.60 16.94
C ARG A 157 -10.96 12.07 16.86
N LEU A 158 -11.45 11.46 15.79
CA LEU A 158 -11.30 10.02 15.53
C LEU A 158 -10.11 9.72 14.58
N VAL A 159 -9.47 10.77 14.05
CA VAL A 159 -8.26 10.74 13.23
C VAL A 159 -7.31 11.80 13.73
N GLU A 160 -6.02 11.51 13.76
CA GLU A 160 -4.97 12.46 14.13
C GLU A 160 -4.91 13.61 13.12
N LYS A 161 -5.07 14.83 13.62
CA LYS A 161 -5.15 16.05 12.80
C LYS A 161 -3.89 16.29 11.99
N GLU A 162 -2.72 16.03 12.58
CA GLU A 162 -1.42 16.19 11.94
C GLU A 162 -1.27 15.26 10.73
N GLN A 163 -1.66 14.02 10.85
CA GLN A 163 -1.64 13.04 9.74
C GLN A 163 -2.58 13.48 8.60
N PHE A 164 -3.77 13.94 8.94
CA PHE A 164 -4.71 14.45 7.95
C PHE A 164 -4.15 15.67 7.20
N ILE A 165 -3.59 16.65 7.92
CA ILE A 165 -2.99 17.84 7.33
C ILE A 165 -1.84 17.47 6.39
N GLN A 166 -1.01 16.51 6.76
CA GLN A 166 0.10 16.04 5.91
C GLN A 166 -0.42 15.50 4.57
N VAL A 167 -1.39 14.60 4.58
CA VAL A 167 -1.96 14.02 3.35
C VAL A 167 -2.74 15.05 2.55
N PHE A 168 -3.45 15.97 3.21
CA PHE A 168 -4.15 17.05 2.54
C PHE A 168 -3.20 18.03 1.85
N ASN A 169 -2.07 18.37 2.48
CA ASN A 169 -1.04 19.21 1.84
C ASN A 169 -0.45 18.51 0.60
N HIS A 170 -0.16 17.21 0.68
CA HIS A 170 0.28 16.44 -0.47
C HIS A 170 -0.77 16.47 -1.62
N TYR A 171 -2.06 16.35 -1.31
CA TYR A 171 -3.12 16.49 -2.31
C TYR A 171 -3.08 17.88 -2.99
N ILE A 172 -2.89 18.97 -2.24
CA ILE A 172 -2.79 20.31 -2.79
C ILE A 172 -1.54 20.46 -3.69
N GLU A 173 -0.40 19.89 -3.29
CA GLU A 173 0.82 19.88 -4.10
C GLU A 173 0.59 19.17 -5.44
N VAL A 174 0.01 17.96 -5.41
CA VAL A 174 -0.30 17.18 -6.61
C VAL A 174 -1.23 17.92 -7.57
N ILE A 175 -2.27 18.60 -7.05
CA ILE A 175 -3.19 19.41 -7.89
C ILE A 175 -2.42 20.59 -8.53
N ASN A 176 -1.63 21.31 -7.76
CA ASN A 176 -0.88 22.46 -8.27
C ASN A 176 0.08 22.04 -9.39
N GLU A 177 0.79 20.93 -9.23
CA GLU A 177 1.66 20.36 -10.27
C GLU A 177 0.88 19.93 -11.50
N SER A 178 -0.33 19.36 -11.34
CA SER A 178 -1.16 18.91 -12.45
C SER A 178 -1.76 20.05 -13.25
N THR A 179 -2.00 21.21 -12.61
CA THR A 179 -2.61 22.42 -13.23
C THR A 179 -1.56 23.43 -13.73
N GLY A 180 -0.27 23.18 -13.52
CA GLY A 180 0.82 24.05 -13.97
C GLY A 180 0.89 25.39 -13.21
N LYS A 181 0.42 25.42 -11.96
CA LYS A 181 0.44 26.60 -11.08
C LYS A 181 1.58 26.52 -10.08
#